data_3662dc5ad5e5ebab0bc5e04059dfb1b8
#
_entry.id   3662dc5ad5e5ebab0bc5e04059dfb1b8
#
_cell.length_a   1.000
_cell.length_b   1.000
_cell.length_c   1.000
_cell.angle_alpha   90.00
_cell.angle_beta   90.00
_cell.angle_gamma   90.00
#
_symmetry.space_group_name_H-M   'P 1'
#
loop_
_entity.id
_entity.type
_entity.pdbx_description
1 polymer ?
#
loop_
_entity_poly.entity_id
_entity_poly.type
_entity_poly.pdbx_seq_one_letter_code
_entity_poly.pdbx_strand_id
1 'polypeptide(L)'
;VKSFYQSDAVTHAVPEKILQRSFEQAVSDNPLIEGCMLYQDDKHAGYAYLTHMYATEAGSCVMIEELFIEPELRGQGLGHAFFDWLFSAYPDAARFRLEVTPENSRAAALYKRMGFEPLTYCQMIRE
;
A
#
# COMPACT_ATOMS: atom_id res chain seq x y z
N VAL A 1 -9.49 1.95 -7.24
CA VAL A 1 -8.50 3.04 -7.22
C VAL A 1 -9.15 4.37 -6.86
N LYS A 2 -10.23 4.75 -7.58
CA LYS A 2 -10.95 5.99 -7.26
C LYS A 2 -11.45 6.00 -5.81
N SER A 3 -11.99 4.88 -5.33
CA SER A 3 -12.51 4.79 -3.96
C SER A 3 -11.44 5.07 -2.91
N PHE A 4 -10.21 4.61 -3.15
CA PHE A 4 -9.10 4.90 -2.25
C PHE A 4 -8.82 6.40 -2.16
N TYR A 5 -8.70 7.06 -3.32
CA TYR A 5 -8.35 8.48 -3.37
C TYR A 5 -9.48 9.42 -2.98
N GLN A 6 -10.71 8.91 -2.90
CA GLN A 6 -11.86 9.64 -2.38
C GLN A 6 -12.08 9.40 -0.88
N SER A 7 -11.26 8.54 -0.26
CA SER A 7 -11.35 8.25 1.16
C SER A 7 -10.49 9.20 1.99
N ASP A 8 -10.60 9.09 3.32
CA ASP A 8 -9.78 9.86 4.26
C ASP A 8 -8.33 9.39 4.31
N ALA A 9 -7.96 8.38 3.52
CA ALA A 9 -6.61 7.82 3.51
C ALA A 9 -5.59 8.75 2.83
N VAL A 10 -6.04 9.71 2.02
CA VAL A 10 -5.17 10.66 1.32
C VAL A 10 -5.50 12.09 1.69
N THR A 11 -4.49 12.97 1.62
CA THR A 11 -4.62 14.38 2.01
C THR A 11 -4.98 15.31 0.84
N HIS A 12 -4.91 14.83 -0.39
CA HIS A 12 -5.25 15.62 -1.58
C HIS A 12 -5.74 14.70 -2.70
N ALA A 13 -6.56 15.28 -3.58
CA ALA A 13 -7.09 14.55 -4.72
C ALA A 13 -6.01 14.26 -5.76
N VAL A 14 -6.12 13.10 -6.40
CA VAL A 14 -5.23 12.70 -7.50
C VAL A 14 -6.04 12.76 -8.80
N PRO A 15 -5.51 13.41 -9.87
CA PRO A 15 -6.19 13.46 -11.15
C PRO A 15 -6.51 12.07 -11.71
N GLU A 16 -7.69 11.92 -12.28
CA GLU A 16 -8.15 10.64 -12.84
C GLU A 16 -7.18 10.07 -13.87
N LYS A 17 -6.56 10.93 -14.68
CA LYS A 17 -5.58 10.53 -15.66
C LYS A 17 -4.38 9.80 -15.04
N ILE A 18 -3.94 10.26 -13.87
CA ILE A 18 -2.84 9.62 -13.13
C ILE A 18 -3.30 8.30 -12.54
N LEU A 19 -4.52 8.23 -12.02
CA LEU A 19 -5.09 6.97 -11.50
C LEU A 19 -5.15 5.92 -12.60
N GLN A 20 -5.58 6.32 -13.80
CA GLN A 20 -5.63 5.41 -14.93
C GLN A 20 -4.25 4.89 -15.32
N ARG A 21 -3.25 5.76 -15.35
CA ARG A 21 -1.87 5.36 -15.64
C ARG A 21 -1.32 4.39 -14.60
N SER A 22 -1.61 4.63 -13.33
CA SER A 22 -1.15 3.74 -12.26
C SER A 22 -1.71 2.33 -12.45
N PHE A 23 -3.00 2.24 -12.79
CA PHE A 23 -3.62 0.95 -13.09
C PHE A 23 -2.96 0.27 -14.29
N GLU A 24 -2.75 1.02 -15.38
CA GLU A 24 -2.13 0.49 -16.60
C GLU A 24 -0.73 -0.05 -16.33
N GLN A 25 0.06 0.68 -15.54
CA GLN A 25 1.40 0.21 -15.14
C GLN A 25 1.34 -1.03 -14.28
N ALA A 26 0.39 -1.09 -13.35
CA ALA A 26 0.26 -2.22 -12.43
C ALA A 26 -0.15 -3.52 -13.12
N VAL A 27 -0.90 -3.45 -14.22
CA VAL A 27 -1.31 -4.64 -14.99
C VAL A 27 -0.36 -4.93 -16.16
N SER A 28 0.64 -4.10 -16.38
CA SER A 28 1.67 -4.32 -17.39
C SER A 28 2.78 -5.23 -16.85
N ASP A 29 3.81 -5.46 -17.65
CA ASP A 29 5.00 -6.21 -17.24
C ASP A 29 6.09 -5.34 -16.61
N ASN A 30 5.75 -4.11 -16.19
CA ASN A 30 6.69 -3.23 -15.50
C ASN A 30 7.08 -3.83 -14.14
N PRO A 31 8.35 -4.22 -13.93
CA PRO A 31 8.77 -4.88 -12.69
C PRO A 31 8.81 -3.96 -11.47
N LEU A 32 8.68 -2.63 -11.67
CA LEU A 32 8.75 -1.66 -10.58
C LEU A 32 7.43 -1.53 -9.84
N ILE A 33 6.31 -1.96 -10.44
CA ILE A 33 4.99 -1.82 -9.83
C ILE A 33 4.17 -3.07 -10.09
N GLU A 34 3.41 -3.49 -9.09
CA GLU A 34 2.45 -4.59 -9.24
C GLU A 34 1.16 -4.27 -8.51
N GLY A 35 0.07 -4.80 -9.03
CA GLY A 35 -1.23 -4.72 -8.39
C GLY A 35 -1.62 -6.05 -7.77
N CYS A 36 -2.24 -5.98 -6.60
CA CYS A 36 -2.75 -7.13 -5.88
C CYS A 36 -4.25 -6.97 -5.70
N MET A 37 -5.01 -8.01 -6.01
CA MET A 37 -6.45 -8.05 -5.74
C MET A 37 -6.68 -8.90 -4.50
N LEU A 38 -7.47 -8.38 -3.57
CA LEU A 38 -7.78 -9.08 -2.32
C LEU A 38 -9.18 -9.67 -2.42
N TYR A 39 -9.31 -10.92 -1.97
CA TYR A 39 -10.58 -11.64 -1.98
C TYR A 39 -10.86 -12.22 -0.60
N GLN A 40 -12.14 -12.26 -0.24
CA GLN A 40 -12.62 -12.97 0.93
C GLN A 40 -13.83 -13.82 0.51
N ASP A 41 -13.75 -15.13 0.68
CA ASP A 41 -14.82 -16.07 0.30
C ASP A 41 -15.28 -15.86 -1.15
N ASP A 42 -14.30 -15.74 -2.06
CA ASP A 42 -14.48 -15.51 -3.50
C ASP A 42 -15.10 -14.16 -3.86
N LYS A 43 -15.28 -13.26 -2.89
CA LYS A 43 -15.73 -11.89 -3.14
C LYS A 43 -14.55 -10.95 -3.18
N HIS A 44 -14.58 -10.00 -4.12
CA HIS A 44 -13.60 -8.93 -4.15
C HIS A 44 -13.70 -8.09 -2.87
N ALA A 45 -12.60 -8.00 -2.16
CA ALA A 45 -12.55 -7.35 -0.86
C ALA A 45 -11.72 -6.07 -0.86
N GLY A 46 -10.83 -5.91 -1.83
CA GLY A 46 -9.96 -4.74 -1.89
C GLY A 46 -8.82 -4.92 -2.88
N TYR A 47 -7.85 -4.03 -2.79
CA TYR A 47 -6.67 -4.08 -3.65
C TYR A 47 -5.48 -3.44 -2.96
N ALA A 48 -4.29 -3.70 -3.50
CA ALA A 48 -3.08 -3.03 -3.10
C ALA A 48 -2.21 -2.75 -4.33
N TYR A 49 -1.44 -1.66 -4.27
CA TYR A 49 -0.36 -1.41 -5.21
C TYR A 49 0.97 -1.47 -4.46
N LEU A 50 1.91 -2.17 -5.03
CA LEU A 50 3.26 -2.31 -4.50
C LEU A 50 4.25 -1.75 -5.50
N THR A 51 5.28 -1.06 -5.00
CA THR A 51 6.41 -0.67 -5.82
C THR A 51 7.69 -1.25 -5.23
N HIS A 52 8.70 -1.41 -6.08
CA HIS A 52 9.95 -2.05 -5.73
C HIS A 52 11.10 -1.09 -5.97
N MET A 53 11.98 -0.98 -4.99
CA MET A 53 13.15 -0.11 -5.10
C MET A 53 14.32 -0.69 -4.33
N TYR A 54 15.49 -0.15 -4.56
CA TYR A 54 16.66 -0.46 -3.77
C TYR A 54 17.09 0.78 -2.98
N ALA A 55 17.09 0.67 -1.66
CA ALA A 55 17.54 1.74 -0.79
C ALA A 55 19.01 1.50 -0.42
N THR A 56 19.87 2.45 -0.70
CA THR A 56 21.32 2.27 -0.47
C THR A 56 21.64 2.08 1.01
N GLU A 57 20.79 2.54 1.90
CA GLU A 57 20.97 2.40 3.35
C GLU A 57 20.41 1.09 3.93
N ALA A 58 19.61 0.37 3.15
CA ALA A 58 18.88 -0.79 3.68
C ALA A 58 18.96 -2.02 2.78
N GLY A 59 18.88 -1.85 1.47
CA GLY A 59 18.79 -2.95 0.51
C GLY A 59 17.48 -2.93 -0.27
N SER A 60 17.03 -4.09 -0.72
CA SER A 60 15.78 -4.16 -1.50
C SER A 60 14.59 -3.79 -0.62
N CYS A 61 13.69 -2.98 -1.19
CA CYS A 61 12.52 -2.47 -0.48
C CYS A 61 11.26 -2.74 -1.26
N VAL A 62 10.19 -3.05 -0.54
CA VAL A 62 8.84 -3.10 -1.07
C VAL A 62 8.06 -1.95 -0.44
N MET A 63 7.50 -1.09 -1.28
CA MET A 63 6.67 0.03 -0.84
C MET A 63 5.21 -0.31 -1.08
N ILE A 64 4.40 -0.22 -0.03
CA ILE A 64 2.95 -0.34 -0.16
C ILE A 64 2.44 1.06 -0.51
N GLU A 65 2.18 1.28 -1.80
CA GLU A 65 1.71 2.56 -2.30
C GLU A 65 0.25 2.81 -1.93
N GLU A 66 -0.56 1.78 -2.01
CA GLU A 66 -1.97 1.82 -1.66
C GLU A 66 -2.39 0.48 -1.07
N LEU A 67 -3.24 0.53 -0.06
CA LEU A 67 -3.97 -0.63 0.44
C LEU A 67 -5.39 -0.17 0.72
N PHE A 68 -6.34 -0.73 0.01
CA PHE A 68 -7.76 -0.41 0.16
C PHE A 68 -8.55 -1.69 0.44
N ILE A 69 -9.39 -1.63 1.45
CA ILE A 69 -10.32 -2.70 1.80
C ILE A 69 -11.72 -2.10 1.77
N GLU A 70 -12.66 -2.79 1.13
CA GLU A 70 -14.04 -2.34 1.05
C GLU A 70 -14.57 -2.04 2.46
N PRO A 71 -15.26 -0.89 2.66
CA PRO A 71 -15.65 -0.46 4.00
C PRO A 71 -16.43 -1.49 4.79
N GLU A 72 -17.35 -2.22 4.15
CA GLU A 72 -18.18 -3.24 4.80
C GLU A 72 -17.38 -4.47 5.24
N LEU A 73 -16.16 -4.63 4.74
CA LEU A 73 -15.30 -5.77 5.08
C LEU A 73 -14.16 -5.39 6.03
N ARG A 74 -14.12 -4.15 6.47
CA ARG A 74 -13.09 -3.69 7.42
C ARG A 74 -13.35 -4.25 8.82
N GLY A 75 -12.27 -4.39 9.59
CA GLY A 75 -12.36 -4.90 10.95
C GLY A 75 -12.48 -6.41 11.04
N GLN A 76 -12.25 -7.14 9.96
CA GLN A 76 -12.35 -8.59 9.89
C GLN A 76 -10.99 -9.29 9.71
N GLY A 77 -9.90 -8.55 9.92
CA GLY A 77 -8.55 -9.13 9.83
C GLY A 77 -7.96 -9.20 8.43
N LEU A 78 -8.59 -8.60 7.42
CA LEU A 78 -8.08 -8.64 6.04
C LEU A 78 -6.75 -7.89 5.89
N GLY A 79 -6.61 -6.75 6.56
CA GLY A 79 -5.35 -6.00 6.54
C GLY A 79 -4.22 -6.80 7.15
N HIS A 80 -4.46 -7.47 8.26
CA HIS A 80 -3.49 -8.34 8.91
C HIS A 80 -3.10 -9.50 7.97
N ALA A 81 -4.09 -10.16 7.36
CA ALA A 81 -3.85 -11.26 6.43
C ALA A 81 -3.05 -10.80 5.21
N PHE A 82 -3.32 -9.60 4.69
CA PHE A 82 -2.56 -9.03 3.59
C PHE A 82 -1.08 -8.89 3.94
N PHE A 83 -0.77 -8.33 5.11
CA PHE A 83 0.61 -8.16 5.52
C PHE A 83 1.32 -9.49 5.79
N ASP A 84 0.63 -10.46 6.37
CA ASP A 84 1.21 -11.81 6.55
C ASP A 84 1.58 -12.42 5.19
N TRP A 85 0.70 -12.29 4.20
CA TRP A 85 0.99 -12.73 2.85
C TRP A 85 2.18 -11.96 2.26
N LEU A 86 2.18 -10.64 2.39
CA LEU A 86 3.21 -9.77 1.82
C LEU A 86 4.60 -10.14 2.34
N PHE A 87 4.73 -10.33 3.63
CA PHE A 87 6.02 -10.67 4.23
C PHE A 87 6.50 -12.06 3.78
N SER A 88 5.58 -13.00 3.58
CA SER A 88 5.91 -14.32 3.05
C SER A 88 6.25 -14.30 1.57
N ALA A 89 5.61 -13.43 0.79
CA ALA A 89 5.83 -13.32 -0.65
C ALA A 89 7.20 -12.70 -0.99
N TYR A 90 7.74 -11.86 -0.10
CA TYR A 90 9.01 -11.17 -0.32
C TYR A 90 9.98 -11.42 0.84
N PRO A 91 10.42 -12.67 1.01
CA PRO A 91 11.27 -13.03 2.16
C PRO A 91 12.65 -12.38 2.11
N ASP A 92 13.11 -11.97 0.92
CA ASP A 92 14.42 -11.34 0.75
C ASP A 92 14.39 -9.82 0.84
N ALA A 93 13.21 -9.22 1.04
CA ALA A 93 13.10 -7.78 1.19
C ALA A 93 13.77 -7.34 2.49
N ALA A 94 14.67 -6.37 2.37
CA ALA A 94 15.35 -5.80 3.55
C ALA A 94 14.45 -4.83 4.31
N ARG A 95 13.48 -4.23 3.61
CA ARG A 95 12.59 -3.23 4.21
C ARG A 95 11.25 -3.22 3.49
N PHE A 96 10.18 -3.06 4.28
CA PHE A 96 8.84 -2.72 3.78
C PHE A 96 8.56 -1.29 4.20
N ARG A 97 8.03 -0.49 3.28
CA ARG A 97 7.73 0.92 3.54
C ARG A 97 6.28 1.23 3.18
N LEU A 98 5.73 2.20 3.87
CA LEU A 98 4.41 2.77 3.54
C LEU A 98 4.35 4.20 4.06
N GLU A 99 3.34 4.93 3.59
CA GLU A 99 3.03 6.25 4.09
C GLU A 99 1.62 6.23 4.69
N VAL A 100 1.42 6.95 5.77
CA VAL A 100 0.14 7.06 6.43
C VAL A 100 -0.05 8.49 6.92
N THR A 101 -1.24 9.05 6.70
CA THR A 101 -1.55 10.38 7.22
C THR A 101 -1.76 10.30 8.73
N PRO A 102 -1.33 11.33 9.49
CA PRO A 102 -1.51 11.34 10.95
C PRO A 102 -2.97 11.19 11.39
N GLU A 103 -3.91 11.65 10.57
CA GLU A 103 -5.34 11.59 10.86
C GLU A 103 -5.92 10.18 10.71
N ASN A 104 -5.25 9.30 9.98
CA ASN A 104 -5.72 7.93 9.77
C ASN A 104 -5.24 7.01 10.90
N SER A 105 -5.80 7.24 12.09
CA SER A 105 -5.38 6.53 13.31
C SER A 105 -5.64 5.02 13.26
N ARG A 106 -6.70 4.59 12.55
CA ARG A 106 -7.03 3.17 12.43
C ARG A 106 -5.97 2.43 11.60
N ALA A 107 -5.57 3.01 10.46
CA ALA A 107 -4.53 2.44 9.63
C ALA A 107 -3.18 2.44 10.38
N ALA A 108 -2.86 3.54 11.05
CA ALA A 108 -1.63 3.64 11.82
C ALA A 108 -1.56 2.57 12.91
N ALA A 109 -2.68 2.27 13.57
CA ALA A 109 -2.73 1.23 14.58
C ALA A 109 -2.46 -0.16 13.98
N LEU A 110 -3.04 -0.45 12.81
CA LEU A 110 -2.77 -1.71 12.10
C LEU A 110 -1.29 -1.82 11.76
N TYR A 111 -0.71 -0.78 11.17
CA TYR A 111 0.70 -0.82 10.76
C TYR A 111 1.62 -1.04 11.95
N LYS A 112 1.34 -0.38 13.05
CA LYS A 112 2.10 -0.57 14.28
C LYS A 112 2.03 -2.03 14.77
N ARG A 113 0.84 -2.64 14.74
CA ARG A 113 0.68 -4.06 15.12
C ARG A 113 1.47 -4.97 14.19
N MET A 114 1.62 -4.59 12.92
CA MET A 114 2.39 -5.37 11.94
C MET A 114 3.90 -5.10 11.99
N GLY A 115 4.36 -4.30 12.94
CA GLY A 115 5.78 -4.06 13.16
C GLY A 115 6.36 -2.85 12.46
N PHE A 116 5.52 -1.99 11.87
CA PHE A 116 6.01 -0.77 11.24
C PHE A 116 6.32 0.30 12.29
N GLU A 117 7.38 1.04 12.03
CA GLU A 117 7.85 2.13 12.87
C GLU A 117 8.03 3.39 12.02
N PRO A 118 7.83 4.59 12.58
CA PRO A 118 8.09 5.82 11.85
C PRO A 118 9.56 5.93 11.43
N LEU A 119 9.79 6.37 10.19
CA LEU A 119 11.11 6.81 9.77
C LEU A 119 11.29 8.26 10.16
N THR A 120 12.52 8.60 10.56
CA THR A 120 12.83 9.96 11.05
C THR A 120 13.14 10.95 9.95
N TYR A 121 13.20 10.51 8.70
CA TYR A 121 13.51 11.38 7.57
C TYR A 121 12.28 12.17 7.14
N CYS A 122 12.50 13.45 6.83
CA CYS A 122 11.48 14.27 6.19
C CYS A 122 11.54 14.02 4.68
N GLN A 123 10.42 13.69 4.08
CA GLN A 123 10.34 13.51 2.64
C GLN A 123 10.05 14.84 1.95
N MET A 124 10.69 15.07 0.82
CA MET A 124 10.53 16.30 0.04
C MET A 124 10.25 15.93 -1.41
N ILE A 125 9.37 16.68 -2.06
CA ILE A 125 9.02 16.47 -3.47
C ILE A 125 9.20 17.77 -4.25
N ARG A 126 9.44 17.61 -5.54
CA ARG A 126 9.38 18.68 -6.53
C ARG A 126 8.66 18.15 -7.75
N GLU A 127 7.61 18.83 -8.14
CA GLU A 127 6.81 18.45 -9.30
C GLU A 127 7.00 19.39 -10.49
#